data_d412b876343a0b992a6f9d57a0407b99
#
_entry.id   d412b876343a0b992a6f9d57a0407b99
#
_cell.length_a   1.000
_cell.length_b   1.000
_cell.length_c   1.000
_cell.angle_alpha   90.00
_cell.angle_beta   90.00
_cell.angle_gamma   90.00
#
_symmetry.space_group_name_H-M   'P 1'
#
loop_
_entity.id
_entity.type
_entity.pdbx_description
1 polymer ?
#
loop_
_entity_poly.entity_id
_entity_poly.type
_entity_poly.pdbx_seq_one_letter_code
_entity_poly.pdbx_strand_id
1 'polypeptide(L)'
;MKKLLFFLKSLRFRIFLMILIFGIAPGFVLRAGLLYAYENRAVEVDEYEISTQAKLLATQIAANDYLDTLYSESITAQMDQMSTIYDGRIILIDNTFRIVADTYQMDEGKLIVTEDVISAYQGETMLTYDSKYHYIEVTVPIVNADSSDTIGVMLISVSTDSIELNLQYLRQWALLIELFLVVVIIVIAIAVSTHMTKPFTRLARSMSDVQNGYENDFEGVRTYSETEQISSACGEMLQRLKILDETRQDFVSNVSHELKTPLTSRILKGFVI
;
A
#
# COMPACT_ATOMS: atom_id res chain seq x y z
N MET A 1 -23.44 11.75 -21.04
CA MET A 1 -22.85 12.55 -19.95
C MET A 1 -23.77 12.76 -18.74
N LYS A 2 -25.04 13.20 -18.87
CA LYS A 2 -25.95 13.46 -17.72
C LYS A 2 -26.21 12.23 -16.81
N LYS A 3 -26.37 11.02 -17.38
CA LYS A 3 -26.58 9.78 -16.59
C LYS A 3 -25.35 9.38 -15.77
N LEU A 4 -24.14 9.62 -16.28
CA LEU A 4 -22.87 9.32 -15.58
C LEU A 4 -22.67 10.28 -14.38
N LEU A 5 -22.96 11.57 -14.58
CA LEU A 5 -22.94 12.59 -13.52
C LEU A 5 -23.96 12.32 -12.40
N PHE A 6 -25.13 11.80 -12.74
CA PHE A 6 -26.14 11.41 -11.76
C PHE A 6 -25.71 10.18 -10.95
N PHE A 7 -25.05 9.19 -11.59
CA PHE A 7 -24.49 8.03 -10.92
C PHE A 7 -23.38 8.41 -9.93
N LEU A 8 -22.47 9.32 -10.32
CA LEU A 8 -21.40 9.84 -9.47
C LEU A 8 -21.92 10.63 -8.24
N LYS A 9 -23.13 11.22 -8.33
CA LYS A 9 -23.79 11.91 -7.22
C LYS A 9 -24.53 10.97 -6.26
N SER A 10 -24.71 9.71 -6.62
CA SER A 10 -25.39 8.72 -5.80
C SER A 10 -24.64 8.49 -4.49
N LEU A 11 -25.35 8.47 -3.36
CA LEU A 11 -24.82 8.14 -2.04
C LEU A 11 -24.15 6.76 -2.05
N ARG A 12 -24.76 5.80 -2.76
CA ARG A 12 -24.21 4.45 -2.94
C ARG A 12 -22.82 4.46 -3.57
N PHE A 13 -22.63 5.26 -4.64
CA PHE A 13 -21.34 5.37 -5.31
C PHE A 13 -20.28 6.04 -4.44
N ARG A 14 -20.65 7.05 -3.67
CA ARG A 14 -19.72 7.73 -2.75
C ARG A 14 -19.24 6.82 -1.64
N ILE A 15 -20.13 6.05 -1.01
CA ILE A 15 -19.77 5.07 0.01
C ILE A 15 -18.89 3.98 -0.58
N PHE A 16 -19.25 3.46 -1.76
CA PHE A 16 -18.43 2.49 -2.49
C PHE A 16 -17.03 3.02 -2.74
N LEU A 17 -16.89 4.24 -3.26
CA LEU A 17 -15.60 4.87 -3.56
C LEU A 17 -14.76 5.10 -2.30
N MET A 18 -15.39 5.56 -1.21
CA MET A 18 -14.69 5.70 0.08
C MET A 18 -14.09 4.38 0.56
N ILE A 19 -14.89 3.30 0.58
CA ILE A 19 -14.43 1.99 1.03
C ILE A 19 -13.30 1.50 0.13
N LEU A 20 -13.41 1.72 -1.18
CA LEU A 20 -12.40 1.32 -2.14
C LEU A 20 -11.07 2.06 -1.93
N ILE A 21 -11.09 3.37 -1.77
CA ILE A 21 -9.88 4.18 -1.53
C ILE A 21 -9.24 3.79 -0.20
N PHE A 22 -9.99 3.79 0.90
CA PHE A 22 -9.46 3.47 2.23
C PHE A 22 -9.06 2.00 2.38
N GLY A 23 -9.64 1.11 1.60
CA GLY A 23 -9.28 -0.31 1.61
C GLY A 23 -8.01 -0.61 0.80
N ILE A 24 -7.83 0.02 -0.37
CA ILE A 24 -6.70 -0.28 -1.28
C ILE A 24 -5.44 0.51 -0.91
N ALA A 25 -5.56 1.79 -0.53
CA ALA A 25 -4.41 2.66 -0.28
C ALA A 25 -3.43 2.12 0.78
N PRO A 26 -3.86 1.57 1.94
CA PRO A 26 -2.94 0.97 2.90
C PRO A 26 -2.16 -0.22 2.36
N GLY A 27 -2.78 -1.06 1.52
CA GLY A 27 -2.11 -2.20 0.89
C GLY A 27 -0.94 -1.77 0.00
N PHE A 28 -1.15 -0.72 -0.80
CA PHE A 28 -0.10 -0.13 -1.64
C PHE A 28 1.08 0.41 -0.84
N VAL A 29 0.78 1.15 0.24
CA VAL A 29 1.80 1.73 1.13
C VAL A 29 2.59 0.64 1.85
N LEU A 30 1.89 -0.38 2.37
CA LEU A 30 2.52 -1.51 3.06
C LEU A 30 3.44 -2.30 2.12
N ARG A 31 2.99 -2.57 0.88
CA ARG A 31 3.82 -3.27 -0.11
C ARG A 31 5.10 -2.48 -0.42
N ALA A 32 4.97 -1.19 -0.74
CA ALA A 32 6.13 -0.35 -1.04
C ALA A 32 7.10 -0.28 0.15
N GLY A 33 6.58 -0.08 1.37
CA GLY A 33 7.37 -0.03 2.58
C GLY A 33 8.05 -1.35 2.91
N LEU A 34 7.36 -2.48 2.73
CA LEU A 34 7.91 -3.81 3.01
C LEU A 34 9.06 -4.15 2.05
N LEU A 35 8.88 -3.92 0.75
CA LEU A 35 9.92 -4.19 -0.24
C LEU A 35 11.16 -3.33 -0.01
N TYR A 36 10.97 -2.04 0.24
CA TYR A 36 12.05 -1.12 0.57
C TYR A 36 12.80 -1.52 1.86
N ALA A 37 12.06 -1.87 2.92
CA ALA A 37 12.66 -2.29 4.17
C ALA A 37 13.42 -3.62 4.03
N TYR A 38 12.91 -4.55 3.22
CA TYR A 38 13.58 -5.82 2.95
C TYR A 38 14.90 -5.62 2.19
N GLU A 39 14.88 -4.80 1.12
CA GLU A 39 16.07 -4.50 0.31
C GLU A 39 17.19 -3.90 1.20
N ASN A 40 16.86 -2.82 1.92
CA ASN A 40 17.84 -2.17 2.80
C ASN A 40 18.38 -3.12 3.88
N ARG A 41 17.49 -3.94 4.46
CA ARG A 41 17.94 -4.88 5.50
C ARG A 41 18.78 -6.01 4.96
N ALA A 42 18.47 -6.54 3.78
CA ALA A 42 19.26 -7.59 3.14
C ALA A 42 20.67 -7.08 2.82
N VAL A 43 20.79 -5.91 2.21
CA VAL A 43 22.08 -5.27 1.92
C VAL A 43 22.88 -5.05 3.20
N GLU A 44 22.28 -4.46 4.24
CA GLU A 44 22.95 -4.20 5.52
C GLU A 44 23.49 -5.49 6.17
N VAL A 45 22.75 -6.58 6.09
CA VAL A 45 23.16 -7.88 6.64
C VAL A 45 24.34 -8.44 5.85
N ASP A 46 24.27 -8.42 4.51
CA ASP A 46 25.34 -8.92 3.65
C ASP A 46 26.61 -8.07 3.81
N GLU A 47 26.52 -6.74 3.85
CA GLU A 47 27.63 -5.82 4.12
C GLU A 47 28.33 -6.15 5.43
N TYR A 48 27.55 -6.34 6.51
CA TYR A 48 28.10 -6.67 7.82
C TYR A 48 28.79 -8.03 7.82
N GLU A 49 28.19 -9.04 7.21
CA GLU A 49 28.73 -10.40 7.16
C GLU A 49 30.01 -10.44 6.33
N ILE A 50 29.98 -9.87 5.11
CA ILE A 50 31.15 -9.80 4.23
C ILE A 50 32.30 -9.03 4.90
N SER A 51 32.03 -7.87 5.50
CA SER A 51 33.02 -7.07 6.20
C SER A 51 33.66 -7.82 7.36
N THR A 52 32.88 -8.60 8.12
CA THR A 52 33.37 -9.41 9.24
C THR A 52 34.28 -10.53 8.75
N GLN A 53 33.87 -11.26 7.72
CA GLN A 53 34.67 -12.33 7.11
C GLN A 53 35.94 -11.77 6.47
N ALA A 54 35.84 -10.63 5.80
CA ALA A 54 36.94 -9.90 5.20
C ALA A 54 38.02 -9.56 6.24
N LYS A 55 37.63 -9.00 7.38
CA LYS A 55 38.55 -8.65 8.47
C LYS A 55 39.25 -9.87 9.07
N LEU A 56 38.50 -10.96 9.23
CA LEU A 56 39.09 -12.23 9.68
C LEU A 56 40.13 -12.74 8.71
N LEU A 57 39.82 -12.78 7.42
CA LEU A 57 40.74 -13.22 6.38
C LEU A 57 41.94 -12.28 6.26
N ALA A 58 41.74 -10.96 6.33
CA ALA A 58 42.84 -9.98 6.33
C ALA A 58 43.80 -10.19 7.49
N THR A 59 43.32 -10.51 8.69
CA THR A 59 44.13 -10.83 9.85
C THR A 59 44.95 -12.11 9.64
N GLN A 60 44.36 -13.14 9.00
CA GLN A 60 45.06 -14.37 8.69
C GLN A 60 46.12 -14.17 7.60
N ILE A 61 45.84 -13.35 6.60
CA ILE A 61 46.81 -12.97 5.54
C ILE A 61 48.01 -12.27 6.15
N ALA A 62 47.80 -11.33 7.07
CA ALA A 62 48.86 -10.62 7.78
C ALA A 62 49.68 -11.57 8.67
N ALA A 63 49.02 -12.46 9.42
CA ALA A 63 49.70 -13.39 10.34
C ALA A 63 50.58 -14.46 9.65
N ASN A 64 50.32 -14.72 8.35
CA ASN A 64 51.07 -15.72 7.57
C ASN A 64 52.02 -15.11 6.55
N ASP A 65 52.28 -13.79 6.59
CA ASP A 65 53.14 -13.08 5.63
C ASP A 65 52.81 -13.43 4.17
N TYR A 66 51.50 -13.61 3.89
CA TYR A 66 51.04 -14.11 2.59
C TYR A 66 51.35 -13.14 1.45
N LEU A 67 51.30 -11.81 1.70
CA LEU A 67 51.56 -10.80 0.68
C LEU A 67 53.03 -10.86 0.17
N ASP A 68 53.97 -11.31 1.01
CA ASP A 68 55.37 -11.43 0.64
C ASP A 68 55.70 -12.76 -0.03
N THR A 69 55.08 -13.84 0.43
CA THR A 69 55.39 -15.18 -0.04
C THR A 69 54.48 -15.64 -1.18
N LEU A 70 53.25 -15.16 -1.23
CA LEU A 70 52.14 -15.57 -2.11
C LEU A 70 51.92 -17.09 -2.11
N TYR A 71 52.33 -17.76 -1.04
CA TYR A 71 52.26 -19.21 -0.92
C TYR A 71 51.65 -19.59 0.42
N SER A 72 50.36 -19.89 0.41
CA SER A 72 49.66 -20.56 1.50
C SER A 72 48.42 -21.23 0.93
N GLU A 73 48.44 -22.55 0.84
CA GLU A 73 47.32 -23.35 0.34
C GLU A 73 46.02 -23.06 1.15
N SER A 74 46.20 -22.86 2.47
CA SER A 74 45.08 -22.55 3.36
C SER A 74 44.41 -21.20 3.05
N ILE A 75 45.19 -20.14 2.82
CA ILE A 75 44.66 -18.79 2.54
C ILE A 75 44.04 -18.77 1.15
N THR A 76 44.69 -19.35 0.15
CA THR A 76 44.16 -19.47 -1.20
C THR A 76 42.83 -20.22 -1.20
N ALA A 77 42.74 -21.35 -0.50
CA ALA A 77 41.49 -22.11 -0.37
C ALA A 77 40.38 -21.33 0.34
N GLN A 78 40.71 -20.51 1.36
CA GLN A 78 39.74 -19.66 2.02
C GLN A 78 39.24 -18.51 1.12
N MET A 79 40.11 -17.89 0.33
CA MET A 79 39.76 -16.89 -0.66
C MET A 79 38.81 -17.48 -1.70
N ASP A 80 39.15 -18.65 -2.25
CA ASP A 80 38.32 -19.34 -3.24
C ASP A 80 36.96 -19.77 -2.65
N GLN A 81 36.96 -20.25 -1.42
CA GLN A 81 35.75 -20.62 -0.71
C GLN A 81 34.84 -19.39 -0.50
N MET A 82 35.40 -18.29 -0.02
CA MET A 82 34.69 -17.06 0.20
C MET A 82 34.16 -16.48 -1.12
N SER A 83 34.98 -16.47 -2.18
CA SER A 83 34.57 -16.07 -3.53
C SER A 83 33.40 -16.91 -4.04
N THR A 84 33.39 -18.22 -3.78
CA THR A 84 32.31 -19.12 -4.20
C THR A 84 31.05 -18.94 -3.38
N ILE A 85 31.15 -18.78 -2.05
CA ILE A 85 30.00 -18.64 -1.15
C ILE A 85 29.20 -17.35 -1.45
N TYR A 86 29.92 -16.26 -1.65
CA TYR A 86 29.32 -14.93 -1.84
C TYR A 86 29.15 -14.54 -3.31
N ASP A 87 29.46 -15.45 -4.24
CA ASP A 87 29.49 -15.16 -5.68
C ASP A 87 30.22 -13.84 -5.98
N GLY A 88 31.43 -13.76 -5.46
CA GLY A 88 32.20 -12.53 -5.44
C GLY A 88 33.67 -12.73 -5.84
N ARG A 89 34.32 -11.61 -6.14
CA ARG A 89 35.71 -11.51 -6.49
C ARG A 89 36.50 -10.94 -5.33
N ILE A 90 37.63 -11.53 -4.99
CA ILE A 90 38.56 -11.08 -3.95
C ILE A 90 39.89 -10.70 -4.61
N ILE A 91 40.36 -9.51 -4.33
CA ILE A 91 41.60 -8.94 -4.85
C ILE A 91 42.47 -8.54 -3.66
N LEU A 92 43.74 -8.97 -3.67
CA LEU A 92 44.74 -8.49 -2.72
C LEU A 92 45.66 -7.49 -3.41
N ILE A 93 45.94 -6.39 -2.73
CA ILE A 93 46.71 -5.27 -3.23
C ILE A 93 47.88 -5.04 -2.26
N ASP A 94 49.09 -4.97 -2.79
CA ASP A 94 50.29 -4.70 -2.01
C ASP A 94 50.50 -3.21 -1.73
N ASN A 95 51.51 -2.89 -0.95
CA ASN A 95 51.89 -1.50 -0.58
C ASN A 95 52.33 -0.62 -1.76
N THR A 96 52.46 -1.20 -2.97
CA THR A 96 52.77 -0.49 -4.22
C THR A 96 51.51 -0.27 -5.08
N PHE A 97 50.32 -0.53 -4.52
CA PHE A 97 49.05 -0.50 -5.23
C PHE A 97 48.92 -1.51 -6.38
N ARG A 98 49.71 -2.59 -6.32
CA ARG A 98 49.69 -3.66 -7.32
C ARG A 98 48.83 -4.82 -6.84
N ILE A 99 48.03 -5.37 -7.73
CA ILE A 99 47.26 -6.58 -7.48
C ILE A 99 48.21 -7.77 -7.44
N VAL A 100 48.32 -8.41 -6.28
CA VAL A 100 49.19 -9.54 -6.06
C VAL A 100 48.46 -10.90 -6.10
N ALA A 101 47.16 -10.89 -5.83
CA ALA A 101 46.27 -12.04 -5.98
C ALA A 101 44.89 -11.61 -6.40
N ASP A 102 44.22 -12.41 -7.23
CA ASP A 102 42.91 -12.20 -7.77
C ASP A 102 42.22 -13.55 -7.97
N THR A 103 41.11 -13.80 -7.26
CA THR A 103 40.40 -15.08 -7.37
C THR A 103 39.88 -15.37 -8.78
N TYR A 104 39.67 -14.33 -9.60
CA TYR A 104 39.28 -14.49 -11.01
C TYR A 104 40.48 -14.50 -11.97
N GLN A 105 41.70 -14.24 -11.49
CA GLN A 105 42.94 -14.23 -12.28
C GLN A 105 42.93 -13.29 -13.48
N MET A 106 42.17 -12.18 -13.43
CA MET A 106 41.98 -11.26 -14.55
C MET A 106 42.94 -10.08 -14.54
N ASP A 107 43.29 -9.59 -13.34
CA ASP A 107 43.99 -8.32 -13.18
C ASP A 107 45.28 -8.42 -12.36
N GLU A 108 45.82 -9.60 -12.13
CA GLU A 108 47.10 -9.79 -11.41
C GLU A 108 48.22 -8.99 -12.07
N GLY A 109 49.02 -8.34 -11.24
CA GLY A 109 50.13 -7.48 -11.67
C GLY A 109 49.71 -6.06 -12.13
N LYS A 110 48.43 -5.74 -12.30
CA LYS A 110 47.96 -4.39 -12.61
C LYS A 110 47.98 -3.48 -11.40
N LEU A 111 48.06 -2.17 -11.66
CA LEU A 111 47.92 -1.14 -10.61
C LEU A 111 46.44 -0.80 -10.45
N ILE A 112 45.98 -0.70 -9.20
CA ILE A 112 44.66 -0.23 -8.85
C ILE A 112 44.75 0.89 -7.81
N VAL A 113 44.23 2.08 -8.16
CA VAL A 113 44.22 3.25 -7.28
C VAL A 113 42.85 3.85 -7.34
N THR A 114 42.03 3.43 -6.38
CA THR A 114 40.68 3.97 -6.17
C THR A 114 40.62 4.72 -4.84
N GLU A 115 39.59 5.53 -4.64
CA GLU A 115 39.38 6.25 -3.38
C GLU A 115 39.27 5.28 -2.20
N ASP A 116 38.53 4.16 -2.37
CA ASP A 116 38.33 3.14 -1.35
C ASP A 116 39.64 2.43 -0.97
N VAL A 117 40.48 2.14 -1.95
CA VAL A 117 41.82 1.53 -1.70
C VAL A 117 42.73 2.51 -0.95
N ILE A 118 42.71 3.81 -1.32
CA ILE A 118 43.51 4.83 -0.62
C ILE A 118 43.03 4.99 0.83
N SER A 119 41.72 5.04 1.08
CA SER A 119 41.13 5.14 2.42
C SER A 119 41.47 3.88 3.26
N ALA A 120 41.46 2.71 2.64
CA ALA A 120 41.83 1.48 3.32
C ALA A 120 43.31 1.48 3.73
N TYR A 121 44.23 2.05 2.93
CA TYR A 121 45.64 2.24 3.37
C TYR A 121 45.76 3.20 4.56
N GLN A 122 44.79 4.10 4.80
CA GLN A 122 44.73 4.94 5.99
C GLN A 122 44.15 4.22 7.22
N GLY A 123 43.79 2.93 7.07
CA GLY A 123 43.25 2.09 8.14
C GLY A 123 41.71 2.08 8.21
N GLU A 124 41.02 2.69 7.25
CA GLU A 124 39.54 2.75 7.21
C GLU A 124 38.99 1.52 6.46
N THR A 125 37.86 0.98 6.91
CA THR A 125 37.12 -0.03 6.14
C THR A 125 36.05 0.70 5.31
N MET A 126 36.08 0.51 3.99
CA MET A 126 35.12 1.11 3.08
C MET A 126 34.07 0.08 2.67
N LEU A 127 32.84 0.54 2.60
CA LEU A 127 31.66 -0.24 2.21
C LEU A 127 30.88 0.56 1.17
N THR A 128 30.70 0.00 -0.01
CA THR A 128 30.00 0.67 -1.12
C THR A 128 28.97 -0.29 -1.70
N TYR A 129 27.71 0.08 -1.69
CA TYR A 129 26.64 -0.64 -2.39
C TYR A 129 26.25 0.09 -3.66
N ASP A 130 26.37 -0.58 -4.80
CA ASP A 130 25.90 -0.08 -6.09
C ASP A 130 24.64 -0.81 -6.53
N SER A 131 23.48 -0.17 -6.31
CA SER A 131 22.17 -0.70 -6.69
C SER A 131 21.97 -0.80 -8.21
N LYS A 132 22.75 -0.06 -9.01
CA LYS A 132 22.63 -0.07 -10.46
C LYS A 132 23.33 -1.26 -11.11
N TYR A 133 24.49 -1.62 -10.55
CA TYR A 133 25.30 -2.74 -11.05
C TYR A 133 25.17 -3.98 -10.19
N HIS A 134 24.33 -3.94 -9.15
CA HIS A 134 24.00 -5.07 -8.29
C HIS A 134 25.22 -5.71 -7.62
N TYR A 135 26.07 -4.90 -7.00
CA TYR A 135 27.20 -5.40 -6.22
C TYR A 135 27.42 -4.61 -4.91
N ILE A 136 28.00 -5.31 -3.94
CA ILE A 136 28.56 -4.74 -2.72
C ILE A 136 30.08 -4.82 -2.84
N GLU A 137 30.75 -3.70 -2.62
CA GLU A 137 32.21 -3.66 -2.53
C GLU A 137 32.64 -3.37 -1.10
N VAL A 138 33.53 -4.20 -0.59
CA VAL A 138 34.11 -4.09 0.76
C VAL A 138 35.60 -4.01 0.61
N THR A 139 36.22 -2.93 1.09
CA THR A 139 37.65 -2.72 1.07
C THR A 139 38.17 -2.66 2.51
N VAL A 140 39.03 -3.59 2.88
CA VAL A 140 39.56 -3.69 4.25
C VAL A 140 41.07 -3.58 4.25
N PRO A 141 41.68 -2.88 5.24
CA PRO A 141 43.13 -2.88 5.42
C PRO A 141 43.62 -4.22 5.90
N ILE A 142 44.80 -4.67 5.42
CA ILE A 142 45.59 -5.77 5.94
C ILE A 142 46.66 -5.15 6.83
N VAL A 143 46.53 -5.31 8.15
CA VAL A 143 47.34 -4.64 9.14
C VAL A 143 48.29 -5.64 9.77
N ASN A 144 49.57 -5.31 9.81
CA ASN A 144 50.57 -6.10 10.52
C ASN A 144 50.32 -6.02 12.03
N ALA A 145 50.25 -7.20 12.70
CA ALA A 145 49.97 -7.29 14.13
C ALA A 145 51.05 -6.66 15.02
N ASP A 146 52.30 -6.63 14.58
CA ASP A 146 53.43 -6.17 15.37
C ASP A 146 53.65 -4.65 15.25
N SER A 147 53.48 -4.08 14.04
CA SER A 147 53.79 -2.67 13.77
C SER A 147 52.52 -1.78 13.70
N SER A 148 51.35 -2.40 13.59
CA SER A 148 50.08 -1.70 13.31
C SER A 148 50.06 -0.92 11.98
N ASP A 149 51.02 -1.17 11.09
CA ASP A 149 51.08 -0.56 9.76
C ASP A 149 50.20 -1.34 8.77
N THR A 150 49.58 -0.65 7.84
CA THR A 150 48.86 -1.29 6.75
C THR A 150 49.84 -1.78 5.71
N ILE A 151 49.94 -3.10 5.55
CA ILE A 151 50.86 -3.77 4.62
C ILE A 151 50.26 -4.07 3.27
N GLY A 152 48.92 -3.98 3.17
CA GLY A 152 48.15 -4.19 1.95
C GLY A 152 46.70 -3.92 2.16
N VAL A 153 45.93 -4.13 1.11
CA VAL A 153 44.47 -3.93 1.12
C VAL A 153 43.80 -5.14 0.47
N MET A 154 42.71 -5.59 1.03
CA MET A 154 41.84 -6.58 0.43
C MET A 154 40.55 -5.91 -0.04
N LEU A 155 40.25 -6.05 -1.32
CA LEU A 155 39.02 -5.60 -1.96
C LEU A 155 38.20 -6.83 -2.31
N ILE A 156 36.94 -6.82 -1.88
CA ILE A 156 35.96 -7.87 -2.13
C ILE A 156 34.77 -7.23 -2.85
N SER A 157 34.44 -7.74 -4.02
CA SER A 157 33.27 -7.33 -4.78
C SER A 157 32.29 -8.50 -4.90
N VAL A 158 31.11 -8.39 -4.34
CA VAL A 158 30.11 -9.47 -4.23
C VAL A 158 28.86 -9.10 -5.00
N SER A 159 28.33 -10.05 -5.79
CA SER A 159 27.05 -9.89 -6.48
C SER A 159 25.87 -9.86 -5.50
N THR A 160 24.94 -8.93 -5.73
CA THR A 160 23.65 -8.88 -5.02
C THR A 160 22.49 -9.46 -5.82
N ASP A 161 22.79 -10.25 -6.86
CA ASP A 161 21.76 -10.88 -7.70
C ASP A 161 20.84 -11.81 -6.90
N SER A 162 21.33 -12.44 -5.85
CA SER A 162 20.52 -13.24 -4.93
C SER A 162 19.47 -12.40 -4.20
N ILE A 163 19.81 -11.18 -3.78
CA ILE A 163 18.88 -10.23 -3.15
C ILE A 163 17.82 -9.80 -4.18
N GLU A 164 18.24 -9.45 -5.40
CA GLU A 164 17.32 -9.04 -6.46
C GLU A 164 16.34 -10.17 -6.85
N LEU A 165 16.81 -11.40 -6.98
CA LEU A 165 15.95 -12.56 -7.24
C LEU A 165 14.91 -12.75 -6.12
N ASN A 166 15.32 -12.66 -4.86
CA ASN A 166 14.41 -12.75 -3.72
C ASN A 166 13.39 -11.61 -3.71
N LEU A 167 13.82 -10.38 -4.04
CA LEU A 167 12.95 -9.23 -4.20
C LEU A 167 11.91 -9.42 -5.32
N GLN A 168 12.32 -10.01 -6.46
CA GLN A 168 11.41 -10.33 -7.56
C GLN A 168 10.34 -11.34 -7.13
N TYR A 169 10.72 -12.40 -6.42
CA TYR A 169 9.76 -13.35 -5.85
C TYR A 169 8.80 -12.68 -4.86
N LEU A 170 9.31 -11.90 -3.94
CA LEU A 170 8.47 -11.16 -2.99
C LEU A 170 7.52 -10.19 -3.70
N ARG A 171 8.00 -9.47 -4.71
CA ARG A 171 7.18 -8.55 -5.53
C ARG A 171 6.04 -9.26 -6.24
N GLN A 172 6.30 -10.45 -6.82
CA GLN A 172 5.27 -11.25 -7.48
C GLN A 172 4.21 -11.76 -6.50
N TRP A 173 4.62 -12.32 -5.37
CA TRP A 173 3.69 -12.78 -4.34
C TRP A 173 2.89 -11.65 -3.72
N ALA A 174 3.53 -10.52 -3.43
CA ALA A 174 2.87 -9.33 -2.92
C ALA A 174 1.81 -8.80 -3.91
N LEU A 175 2.09 -8.80 -5.22
CA LEU A 175 1.12 -8.44 -6.26
C LEU A 175 -0.09 -9.39 -6.29
N LEU A 176 0.12 -10.70 -6.20
CA LEU A 176 -0.96 -11.67 -6.18
C LEU A 176 -1.86 -11.50 -4.95
N ILE A 177 -1.26 -11.31 -3.77
CA ILE A 177 -1.98 -11.06 -2.52
C ILE A 177 -2.77 -9.75 -2.63
N GLU A 178 -2.15 -8.69 -3.13
CA GLU A 178 -2.80 -7.38 -3.32
C GLU A 178 -3.98 -7.48 -4.29
N LEU A 179 -3.84 -8.18 -5.41
CA LEU A 179 -4.92 -8.41 -6.37
C LEU A 179 -6.09 -9.16 -5.72
N PHE A 180 -5.79 -10.20 -4.94
CA PHE A 180 -6.82 -10.93 -4.19
C PHE A 180 -7.55 -10.03 -3.20
N LEU A 181 -6.82 -9.22 -2.42
CA LEU A 181 -7.38 -8.26 -1.47
C LEU A 181 -8.26 -7.21 -2.17
N VAL A 182 -7.83 -6.69 -3.32
CA VAL A 182 -8.62 -5.74 -4.12
C VAL A 182 -9.97 -6.35 -4.52
N VAL A 183 -10.00 -7.60 -4.97
CA VAL A 183 -11.25 -8.29 -5.31
C VAL A 183 -12.16 -8.41 -4.08
N VAL A 184 -11.60 -8.82 -2.94
CA VAL A 184 -12.35 -8.93 -1.67
C VAL A 184 -12.92 -7.56 -1.25
N ILE A 185 -12.11 -6.51 -1.31
CA ILE A 185 -12.52 -5.13 -0.97
C ILE A 185 -13.66 -4.66 -1.90
N ILE A 186 -13.58 -4.94 -3.20
CA ILE A 186 -14.64 -4.60 -4.15
C ILE A 186 -15.96 -5.28 -3.77
N VAL A 187 -15.92 -6.57 -3.47
CA VAL A 187 -17.11 -7.34 -3.06
C VAL A 187 -17.73 -6.75 -1.78
N ILE A 188 -16.89 -6.49 -0.76
CA ILE A 188 -17.32 -5.89 0.49
C ILE A 188 -17.88 -4.47 0.25
N ALA A 189 -17.23 -3.65 -0.56
CA ALA A 189 -17.67 -2.30 -0.87
C ALA A 189 -19.04 -2.28 -1.57
N ILE A 190 -19.29 -3.20 -2.49
CA ILE A 190 -20.60 -3.37 -3.14
C ILE A 190 -21.66 -3.81 -2.13
N ALA A 191 -21.36 -4.80 -1.30
CA ALA A 191 -22.27 -5.32 -0.30
C ALA A 191 -22.65 -4.25 0.73
N VAL A 192 -21.66 -3.58 1.32
CA VAL A 192 -21.86 -2.54 2.34
C VAL A 192 -22.57 -1.32 1.76
N SER A 193 -22.13 -0.79 0.60
CA SER A 193 -22.76 0.38 -0.01
C SER A 193 -24.21 0.11 -0.38
N THR A 194 -24.53 -1.12 -0.82
CA THR A 194 -25.90 -1.52 -1.15
C THR A 194 -26.75 -1.68 0.11
N HIS A 195 -26.20 -2.34 1.12
CA HIS A 195 -26.91 -2.57 2.38
C HIS A 195 -27.23 -1.25 3.09
N MET A 196 -26.29 -0.33 3.18
CA MET A 196 -26.47 0.97 3.83
C MET A 196 -27.41 1.90 3.09
N THR A 197 -27.45 1.87 1.75
CA THR A 197 -28.29 2.80 0.98
C THR A 197 -29.69 2.27 0.70
N LYS A 198 -29.94 0.96 0.83
CA LYS A 198 -31.25 0.33 0.57
C LYS A 198 -32.37 0.89 1.43
N PRO A 199 -32.22 1.14 2.75
CA PRO A 199 -33.26 1.73 3.58
C PRO A 199 -33.69 3.12 3.11
N PHE A 200 -32.71 3.98 2.75
CA PHE A 200 -32.99 5.35 2.27
C PHE A 200 -33.71 5.35 0.92
N THR A 201 -33.37 4.42 0.02
CA THR A 201 -34.08 4.32 -1.27
C THR A 201 -35.48 3.78 -1.11
N ARG A 202 -35.74 2.88 -0.14
CA ARG A 202 -37.09 2.42 0.21
C ARG A 202 -37.93 3.55 0.75
N LEU A 203 -37.39 4.32 1.71
CA LEU A 203 -38.08 5.48 2.29
C LEU A 203 -38.44 6.50 1.22
N ALA A 204 -37.49 6.87 0.35
CA ALA A 204 -37.76 7.81 -0.73
C ALA A 204 -38.83 7.33 -1.72
N ARG A 205 -38.88 6.01 -2.00
CA ARG A 205 -39.91 5.40 -2.85
C ARG A 205 -41.28 5.45 -2.18
N SER A 206 -41.38 5.04 -0.92
CA SER A 206 -42.62 5.06 -0.15
C SER A 206 -43.22 6.47 -0.09
N MET A 207 -42.37 7.51 0.07
CA MET A 207 -42.82 8.89 0.01
C MET A 207 -43.31 9.33 -1.38
N SER A 208 -42.65 8.86 -2.44
CA SER A 208 -43.10 9.15 -3.82
C SER A 208 -44.42 8.48 -4.16
N ASP A 209 -44.67 7.28 -3.65
CA ASP A 209 -45.88 6.52 -3.87
C ASP A 209 -47.08 7.22 -3.20
N VAL A 210 -46.91 7.77 -2.00
CA VAL A 210 -47.93 8.63 -1.33
C VAL A 210 -48.22 9.88 -2.16
N GLN A 211 -47.22 10.53 -2.71
CA GLN A 211 -47.40 11.73 -3.55
C GLN A 211 -48.23 11.46 -4.83
N ASN A 212 -48.19 10.23 -5.35
CA ASN A 212 -48.91 9.80 -6.55
C ASN A 212 -50.35 9.32 -6.26
N GLY A 213 -50.86 9.45 -5.03
CA GLY A 213 -52.21 9.12 -4.66
C GLY A 213 -52.45 7.74 -4.02
N TYR A 214 -51.39 7.04 -3.68
CA TYR A 214 -51.43 5.78 -2.91
C TYR A 214 -51.34 6.09 -1.41
N GLU A 215 -52.33 6.77 -0.84
CA GLU A 215 -52.34 7.29 0.54
C GLU A 215 -52.19 6.25 1.65
N ASN A 216 -52.42 4.95 1.37
CA ASN A 216 -52.41 3.89 2.37
C ASN A 216 -51.12 3.11 2.44
N ASP A 217 -50.11 3.41 1.60
CA ASP A 217 -48.92 2.57 1.43
C ASP A 217 -47.61 3.17 2.02
N PHE A 218 -47.71 4.11 2.97
CA PHE A 218 -46.51 4.59 3.65
C PHE A 218 -45.99 3.52 4.60
N GLU A 219 -45.07 2.71 4.11
CA GLU A 219 -44.32 1.72 4.91
C GLU A 219 -43.11 2.38 5.56
N GLY A 220 -43.13 2.56 6.87
CA GLY A 220 -42.01 3.11 7.64
C GLY A 220 -40.81 2.17 7.64
N VAL A 221 -39.62 2.71 7.42
CA VAL A 221 -38.36 1.97 7.43
C VAL A 221 -37.68 2.14 8.80
N ARG A 222 -37.50 1.01 9.55
CA ARG A 222 -36.92 0.97 10.91
C ARG A 222 -35.58 0.26 10.96
N THR A 223 -34.75 0.42 9.93
CA THR A 223 -33.46 -0.31 9.85
C THR A 223 -32.35 0.39 10.65
N TYR A 224 -32.36 1.71 10.66
CA TYR A 224 -31.42 2.55 11.41
C TYR A 224 -32.19 3.61 12.19
N SER A 225 -31.63 4.12 13.31
CA SER A 225 -32.24 5.16 14.12
C SER A 225 -32.61 6.40 13.33
N GLU A 226 -31.76 6.80 12.38
CA GLU A 226 -31.99 7.94 11.50
C GLU A 226 -33.14 7.69 10.52
N THR A 227 -33.22 6.48 9.96
CA THR A 227 -34.35 6.13 9.07
C THR A 227 -35.67 6.00 9.82
N GLU A 228 -35.64 5.55 11.06
CA GLU A 228 -36.81 5.47 11.92
C GLU A 228 -37.34 6.87 12.31
N GLN A 229 -36.43 7.78 12.69
CA GLN A 229 -36.80 9.17 12.98
C GLN A 229 -37.42 9.88 11.77
N ILE A 230 -36.81 9.72 10.59
CA ILE A 230 -37.35 10.30 9.36
C ILE A 230 -38.72 9.67 9.04
N SER A 231 -38.83 8.33 9.16
CA SER A 231 -40.11 7.64 8.92
C SER A 231 -41.21 8.11 9.87
N SER A 232 -40.90 8.29 11.16
CA SER A 232 -41.86 8.79 12.15
C SER A 232 -42.34 10.21 11.82
N ALA A 233 -41.38 11.11 11.54
CA ALA A 233 -41.72 12.50 11.15
C ALA A 233 -42.54 12.58 9.87
N CYS A 234 -42.25 11.74 8.89
CA CYS A 234 -43.03 11.64 7.66
C CYS A 234 -44.45 11.12 7.92
N GLY A 235 -44.57 10.09 8.75
CA GLY A 235 -45.87 9.52 9.15
C GLY A 235 -46.76 10.57 9.85
N GLU A 236 -46.22 11.33 10.79
CA GLU A 236 -46.93 12.41 11.47
C GLU A 236 -47.38 13.50 10.47
N MET A 237 -46.53 13.86 9.53
CA MET A 237 -46.87 14.86 8.50
C MET A 237 -48.02 14.37 7.62
N LEU A 238 -47.99 13.12 7.18
CA LEU A 238 -49.03 12.51 6.38
C LEU A 238 -50.36 12.44 7.14
N GLN A 239 -50.36 12.11 8.42
CA GLN A 239 -51.53 12.08 9.26
C GLN A 239 -52.16 13.47 9.39
N ARG A 240 -51.34 14.53 9.57
CA ARG A 240 -51.81 15.89 9.62
C ARG A 240 -52.42 16.36 8.29
N LEU A 241 -51.82 16.00 7.16
CA LEU A 241 -52.34 16.30 5.82
C LEU A 241 -53.70 15.62 5.61
N LYS A 242 -53.86 14.36 6.03
CA LYS A 242 -55.12 13.64 5.93
C LYS A 242 -56.25 14.33 6.72
N ILE A 243 -55.99 14.69 7.97
CA ILE A 243 -56.95 15.42 8.83
C ILE A 243 -57.36 16.77 8.18
N LEU A 244 -56.39 17.49 7.60
CA LEU A 244 -56.67 18.76 6.91
C LEU A 244 -57.55 18.54 5.67
N ASP A 245 -57.33 17.49 4.89
CA ASP A 245 -58.11 17.21 3.69
C ASP A 245 -59.52 16.72 4.02
N GLU A 246 -59.68 15.88 5.05
CA GLU A 246 -60.97 15.48 5.61
C GLU A 246 -61.75 16.69 6.10
N THR A 247 -61.11 17.60 6.88
CA THR A 247 -61.74 18.81 7.37
C THR A 247 -62.19 19.74 6.22
N ARG A 248 -61.37 19.85 5.16
CA ARG A 248 -61.70 20.61 3.97
C ARG A 248 -62.88 20.02 3.19
N GLN A 249 -62.92 18.69 3.04
CA GLN A 249 -64.05 18.01 2.39
C GLN A 249 -65.32 18.17 3.18
N ASP A 250 -65.29 18.04 4.51
CA ASP A 250 -66.44 18.28 5.39
C ASP A 250 -66.93 19.71 5.31
N PHE A 251 -65.98 20.67 5.28
CA PHE A 251 -66.34 22.08 5.11
C PHE A 251 -67.02 22.32 3.77
N VAL A 252 -66.50 21.83 2.64
CA VAL A 252 -67.06 21.96 1.32
C VAL A 252 -68.48 21.29 1.25
N SER A 253 -68.62 20.11 1.85
CA SER A 253 -69.88 19.38 1.93
C SER A 253 -70.90 20.15 2.72
N ASN A 254 -70.58 20.65 3.90
CA ASN A 254 -71.47 21.41 4.76
C ASN A 254 -71.89 22.75 4.11
N VAL A 255 -70.91 23.46 3.52
CA VAL A 255 -71.24 24.71 2.78
C VAL A 255 -72.17 24.44 1.59
N SER A 256 -71.91 23.34 0.85
CA SER A 256 -72.78 22.94 -0.27
C SER A 256 -74.18 22.59 0.18
N HIS A 257 -74.32 21.92 1.33
CA HIS A 257 -75.63 21.60 1.93
C HIS A 257 -76.36 22.84 2.42
N GLU A 258 -75.68 23.73 3.13
CA GLU A 258 -76.23 24.99 3.64
C GLU A 258 -76.67 25.97 2.52
N LEU A 259 -75.91 25.96 1.39
CA LEU A 259 -76.29 26.77 0.23
C LEU A 259 -77.43 26.15 -0.61
N LYS A 260 -77.61 24.84 -0.61
CA LYS A 260 -78.61 24.13 -1.35
C LYS A 260 -80.05 24.35 -0.70
N THR A 261 -80.05 24.39 0.62
CA THR A 261 -81.30 24.57 1.38
C THR A 261 -82.04 25.90 1.09
N PRO A 262 -81.41 27.09 1.11
CA PRO A 262 -82.11 28.35 0.77
C PRO A 262 -82.39 28.50 -0.73
N LEU A 263 -81.61 27.92 -1.64
CA LEU A 263 -81.84 27.92 -3.08
C LEU A 263 -83.11 27.15 -3.46
N THR A 264 -83.27 25.94 -2.88
CA THR A 264 -84.46 25.10 -3.10
C THR A 264 -85.73 25.76 -2.54
N SER A 265 -85.67 26.44 -1.38
CA SER A 265 -86.79 27.13 -0.79
C SER A 265 -87.21 28.42 -1.54
N ARG A 266 -86.27 29.06 -2.24
CA ARG A 266 -86.55 30.23 -3.08
C ARG A 266 -87.19 29.88 -4.43
N ILE A 267 -86.76 28.75 -5.03
CA ILE A 267 -87.35 28.28 -6.30
C ILE A 267 -88.78 27.78 -6.10
N LEU A 268 -89.06 27.13 -4.96
CA LEU A 268 -90.46 26.71 -4.63
C LEU A 268 -91.37 27.84 -4.28
N LYS A 269 -90.92 29.01 -3.81
CA LYS A 269 -91.77 30.22 -3.57
C LYS A 269 -91.96 31.06 -4.81
N GLY A 270 -91.26 30.87 -5.91
CA GLY A 270 -91.37 31.56 -7.18
C GLY A 270 -92.35 30.94 -8.18
N PHE A 271 -92.95 29.78 -7.86
CA PHE A 271 -93.90 29.09 -8.75
C PHE A 271 -95.33 29.05 -8.22
N VAL A 272 -95.66 29.90 -7.21
CA VAL A 272 -97.07 30.08 -6.77
C VAL A 272 -97.42 31.58 -6.89
N ILE A 273 -97.66 32.00 -8.12
CA ILE A 273 -98.58 33.12 -8.49
C ILE A 273 -99.19 32.72 -9.82
#